data_015ac4e39c46959d2dcdd5bbf76599c8
#
_entry.id   015ac4e39c46959d2dcdd5bbf76599c8
#
_cell.length_a   1.000
_cell.length_b   1.000
_cell.length_c   1.000
_cell.angle_alpha   90.00
_cell.angle_beta   90.00
_cell.angle_gamma   90.00
#
_symmetry.space_group_name_H-M   'P 1'
#
loop_
_entity.id
_entity.type
_entity.pdbx_description
1 polymer ?
#
loop_
_entity_poly.entity_id
_entity_poly.type
_entity_poly.pdbx_seq_one_letter_code
_entity_poly.pdbx_strand_id
1 'polypeptide(L)'
;MGEYFVHSEQMTVGYDGKPLIRDIEIRLNRGEILTLIGPNGAGKSTILKSLTRQLKLVGGTVYLDQKLMSQMSGKEVAQKLAVVTTERIRPELMTCEDIVATGRYPYTGTLGILSEGDWEKVHKAMEMVHALDFNAKLPLLIIIQINPVSYTHLRAHETPE
;
A
#
# COMPACT_ATOMS: atom_id res chain seq x y z
N MET A 1 -13.74 23.59 2.82
CA MET A 1 -12.48 22.80 2.84
C MET A 1 -12.71 21.58 1.99
N GLY A 2 -11.88 21.37 0.93
CA GLY A 2 -12.04 20.22 0.06
C GLY A 2 -11.80 18.92 0.81
N GLU A 3 -12.61 17.91 0.54
CA GLU A 3 -12.51 16.57 1.17
C GLU A 3 -11.39 15.76 0.51
N TYR A 4 -10.12 16.05 0.84
CA TYR A 4 -9.00 15.24 0.34
C TYR A 4 -9.05 13.83 0.94
N PHE A 5 -8.75 12.83 0.11
CA PHE A 5 -8.64 11.46 0.57
C PHE A 5 -7.36 11.21 1.38
N VAL A 6 -6.26 11.81 0.93
CA VAL A 6 -5.00 11.87 1.69
C VAL A 6 -4.57 13.33 1.77
N HIS A 7 -4.29 13.83 2.96
CA HIS A 7 -3.63 15.11 3.10
C HIS A 7 -2.66 15.12 4.29
N SER A 8 -1.66 15.98 4.20
CA SER A 8 -0.70 16.18 5.28
C SER A 8 -0.63 17.67 5.67
N GLU A 9 -0.32 17.91 6.93
CA GLU A 9 -0.11 19.24 7.48
C GLU A 9 1.25 19.28 8.18
N GLN A 10 2.14 20.18 7.74
CA GLN A 10 3.49 20.36 8.27
C GLN A 10 4.26 19.03 8.43
N MET A 11 4.02 18.08 7.56
CA MET A 11 4.58 16.73 7.65
C MET A 11 6.09 16.80 7.58
N THR A 12 6.74 16.26 8.60
CA THR A 12 8.21 16.16 8.71
C THR A 12 8.60 14.69 8.73
N VAL A 13 9.44 14.29 7.80
CA VAL A 13 9.92 12.91 7.65
C VAL A 13 11.42 12.80 7.91
N GLY A 14 11.85 11.64 8.39
CA GLY A 14 13.25 11.39 8.71
C GLY A 14 13.43 10.07 9.45
N TYR A 15 14.61 9.85 9.98
CA TYR A 15 15.00 8.62 10.69
C TYR A 15 15.47 8.96 12.11
N ASP A 16 15.17 8.11 13.07
CA ASP A 16 15.61 8.22 14.48
C ASP A 16 15.33 9.60 15.11
N GLY A 17 14.17 10.18 14.75
CA GLY A 17 13.80 11.51 15.22
C GLY A 17 14.55 12.67 14.55
N LYS A 18 15.47 12.38 13.62
CA LYS A 18 16.20 13.40 12.88
C LYS A 18 15.46 13.73 11.58
N PRO A 19 15.06 14.99 11.39
CA PRO A 19 14.32 15.40 10.20
C PRO A 19 15.22 15.38 8.96
N LEU A 20 14.73 14.79 7.89
CA LEU A 20 15.33 14.82 6.55
C LEU A 20 14.64 15.87 5.68
N ILE A 21 13.32 15.90 5.68
CA ILE A 21 12.50 16.87 4.94
C ILE A 21 11.41 17.38 5.88
N ARG A 22 11.18 18.69 5.85
CA ARG A 22 10.20 19.39 6.68
C ARG A 22 9.11 20.01 5.83
N ASP A 23 8.01 20.34 6.48
CA ASP A 23 6.93 21.16 5.95
C ASP A 23 6.35 20.63 4.63
N ILE A 24 6.19 19.29 4.54
CA ILE A 24 5.60 18.65 3.38
C ILE A 24 4.08 18.76 3.47
N GLU A 25 3.48 19.36 2.46
CA GLU A 25 2.03 19.40 2.29
C GLU A 25 1.62 18.57 1.07
N ILE A 26 0.79 17.60 1.31
CA ILE A 26 0.20 16.74 0.28
C ILE A 26 -1.31 16.89 0.35
N ARG A 27 -1.94 16.98 -0.81
CA ARG A 27 -3.39 17.04 -0.97
C ARG A 27 -3.76 16.18 -2.16
N LEU A 28 -4.45 15.08 -1.90
CA LEU A 28 -4.79 14.09 -2.92
C LEU A 28 -6.25 13.69 -2.78
N ASN A 29 -7.02 13.87 -3.85
CA ASN A 29 -8.41 13.42 -3.92
C ASN A 29 -8.48 11.96 -4.38
N ARG A 30 -9.66 11.36 -4.26
CA ARG A 30 -9.91 10.03 -4.85
C ARG A 30 -9.81 10.11 -6.37
N GLY A 31 -9.16 9.11 -6.97
CA GLY A 31 -8.96 9.05 -8.42
C GLY A 31 -7.81 9.92 -8.96
N GLU A 32 -7.13 10.67 -8.11
CA GLU A 32 -5.93 11.43 -8.51
C GLU A 32 -4.66 10.60 -8.37
N ILE A 33 -3.66 10.94 -9.17
CA ILE A 33 -2.31 10.36 -9.12
C ILE A 33 -1.32 11.42 -8.67
N LEU A 34 -0.61 11.15 -7.60
CA LEU A 34 0.51 11.96 -7.13
C LEU A 34 1.83 11.29 -7.51
N THR A 35 2.67 11.99 -8.26
CA THR A 35 4.00 11.51 -8.64
C THR A 35 5.08 12.26 -7.87
N LEU A 36 5.96 11.53 -7.17
CA LEU A 36 7.13 12.10 -6.50
C LEU A 36 8.34 12.01 -7.44
N ILE A 37 8.82 13.16 -7.91
CA ILE A 37 9.95 13.27 -8.83
C ILE A 37 11.14 13.90 -8.10
N GLY A 38 12.35 13.45 -8.42
CA GLY A 38 13.58 14.01 -7.85
C GLY A 38 14.75 13.02 -7.96
N PRO A 39 15.98 13.47 -7.70
CA PRO A 39 17.17 12.63 -7.77
C PRO A 39 17.15 11.50 -6.73
N ASN A 40 18.07 10.53 -6.89
CA ASN A 40 18.28 9.51 -5.88
C ASN A 40 18.78 10.16 -4.58
N GLY A 41 18.29 9.68 -3.44
CA GLY A 41 18.59 10.28 -2.14
C GLY A 41 17.74 11.50 -1.74
N ALA A 42 16.88 12.02 -2.62
CA ALA A 42 16.01 13.17 -2.31
C ALA A 42 14.92 12.91 -1.25
N GLY A 43 14.84 11.69 -0.69
CA GLY A 43 13.88 11.36 0.35
C GLY A 43 12.51 10.90 -0.16
N LYS A 44 12.31 10.66 -1.46
CA LYS A 44 11.03 10.18 -2.02
C LYS A 44 10.50 8.93 -1.33
N SER A 45 11.36 7.93 -1.15
CA SER A 45 11.00 6.69 -0.43
C SER A 45 10.69 6.94 1.05
N THR A 46 11.36 7.90 1.67
CA THR A 46 11.11 8.30 3.06
C THR A 46 9.72 8.92 3.19
N ILE A 47 9.35 9.81 2.27
CA ILE A 47 8.01 10.40 2.21
C ILE A 47 6.96 9.29 2.05
N LEU A 48 7.15 8.39 1.07
CA LEU A 48 6.22 7.31 0.80
C LEU A 48 6.07 6.35 2.00
N LYS A 49 7.19 5.93 2.60
CA LYS A 49 7.18 5.08 3.81
C LYS A 49 6.49 5.76 4.99
N SER A 50 6.61 7.07 5.13
CA SER A 50 5.93 7.83 6.18
C SER A 50 4.44 7.97 5.92
N LEU A 51 4.03 8.24 4.66
CA LEU A 51 2.63 8.27 4.25
C LEU A 51 1.93 6.91 4.42
N THR A 52 2.66 5.83 4.31
CA THR A 52 2.13 4.46 4.44
C THR A 52 2.30 3.88 5.85
N ARG A 53 2.71 4.68 6.83
CA ARG A 53 2.99 4.26 8.22
C ARG A 53 4.07 3.19 8.38
N GLN A 54 4.87 2.94 7.35
CA GLN A 54 6.04 2.08 7.48
C GLN A 54 7.19 2.78 8.22
N LEU A 55 7.17 4.12 8.20
CA LEU A 55 8.11 4.96 8.94
C LEU A 55 7.32 5.96 9.78
N LYS A 56 7.70 6.11 11.05
CA LYS A 56 7.09 7.08 11.96
C LYS A 56 7.43 8.51 11.53
N LEU A 57 6.43 9.39 11.56
CA LEU A 57 6.65 10.82 11.35
C LEU A 57 7.56 11.40 12.43
N VAL A 58 8.44 12.32 12.04
CA VAL A 58 9.22 13.14 12.97
C VAL A 58 8.37 14.31 13.48
N GLY A 59 7.46 14.82 12.65
CA GLY A 59 6.53 15.87 13.03
C GLY A 59 5.39 16.03 12.03
N GLY A 60 4.44 16.89 12.37
CA GLY A 60 3.25 17.12 11.56
C GLY A 60 2.22 16.00 11.63
N THR A 61 1.23 16.04 10.74
CA THR A 61 0.12 15.10 10.72
C THR A 61 -0.18 14.62 9.31
N VAL A 62 -0.71 13.41 9.21
CA VAL A 62 -1.26 12.83 7.98
C VAL A 62 -2.67 12.35 8.26
N TYR A 63 -3.56 12.68 7.36
CA TYR A 63 -4.96 12.28 7.38
C TYR A 63 -5.25 11.32 6.22
N LEU A 64 -5.98 10.27 6.49
CA LEU A 64 -6.48 9.30 5.53
C LEU A 64 -7.99 9.24 5.64
N ASP A 65 -8.70 9.58 4.55
CA ASP A 65 -10.15 9.59 4.51
C ASP A 65 -10.73 10.39 5.70
N GLN A 66 -10.18 11.60 5.89
CA GLN A 66 -10.51 12.61 6.91
C GLN A 66 -10.24 12.20 8.37
N LYS A 67 -9.68 11.03 8.61
CA LYS A 67 -9.24 10.59 9.93
C LYS A 67 -7.75 10.82 10.11
N LEU A 68 -7.37 11.30 11.27
CA LEU A 68 -5.95 11.41 11.64
C LEU A 68 -5.33 10.01 11.66
N MET A 69 -4.38 9.77 10.77
CA MET A 69 -3.82 8.44 10.56
C MET A 69 -3.15 7.85 11.81
N SER A 70 -2.57 8.69 12.68
CA SER A 70 -1.95 8.24 13.92
C SER A 70 -2.95 7.67 14.93
N GLN A 71 -4.24 8.02 14.82
CA GLN A 71 -5.33 7.52 15.66
C GLN A 71 -6.03 6.29 15.08
N MET A 72 -5.74 5.94 13.83
CA MET A 72 -6.30 4.76 13.19
C MET A 72 -5.57 3.50 13.64
N SER A 73 -6.28 2.40 13.81
CA SER A 73 -5.68 1.08 13.98
C SER A 73 -4.94 0.64 12.69
N GLY A 74 -3.98 -0.26 12.82
CA GLY A 74 -3.31 -0.85 11.64
C GLY A 74 -4.29 -1.49 10.67
N LYS A 75 -5.35 -2.11 11.18
CA LYS A 75 -6.42 -2.74 10.41
C LYS A 75 -7.22 -1.70 9.61
N GLU A 76 -7.61 -0.59 10.21
CA GLU A 76 -8.32 0.48 9.52
C GLU A 76 -7.48 1.09 8.39
N VAL A 77 -6.18 1.31 8.62
CA VAL A 77 -5.28 1.81 7.58
C VAL A 77 -5.14 0.80 6.44
N ALA A 78 -4.91 -0.49 6.76
CA ALA A 78 -4.76 -1.54 5.76
C ALA A 78 -6.02 -1.80 4.93
N GLN A 79 -7.21 -1.48 5.45
CA GLN A 79 -8.46 -1.53 4.67
C GLN A 79 -8.60 -0.38 3.66
N LYS A 80 -7.85 0.70 3.83
CA LYS A 80 -7.96 1.91 2.99
C LYS A 80 -6.73 2.16 2.12
N LEU A 81 -5.59 1.59 2.49
CA LEU A 81 -4.30 1.85 1.87
C LEU A 81 -3.63 0.54 1.46
N ALA A 82 -3.29 0.45 0.18
CA ALA A 82 -2.45 -0.62 -0.36
C ALA A 82 -1.07 -0.07 -0.72
N VAL A 83 -0.04 -0.88 -0.56
CA VAL A 83 1.35 -0.49 -0.85
C VAL A 83 2.01 -1.55 -1.73
N VAL A 84 2.58 -1.09 -2.84
CA VAL A 84 3.46 -1.91 -3.66
C VAL A 84 4.90 -1.50 -3.35
N THR A 85 5.70 -2.45 -2.91
CA THR A 85 7.12 -2.20 -2.60
C THR A 85 8.02 -2.80 -3.66
N THR A 86 9.21 -2.25 -3.82
CA THR A 86 10.27 -2.83 -4.68
C THR A 86 11.09 -3.89 -3.96
N GLU A 87 10.88 -4.06 -2.66
CA GLU A 87 11.57 -5.07 -1.86
C GLU A 87 11.02 -6.47 -2.18
N ARG A 88 11.92 -7.39 -2.48
CA ARG A 88 11.54 -8.79 -2.73
C ARG A 88 11.31 -9.49 -1.39
N ILE A 89 10.07 -9.83 -1.09
CA ILE A 89 9.75 -10.73 0.00
C ILE A 89 10.04 -12.16 -0.50
N ARG A 90 10.80 -12.93 0.23
CA ARG A 90 11.04 -14.36 -0.04
C ARG A 90 10.45 -15.17 1.10
N PRO A 91 9.14 -15.45 1.08
CA PRO A 91 8.54 -16.29 2.09
C PRO A 91 9.00 -17.73 1.86
N GLU A 92 9.74 -18.24 2.82
CA GLU A 92 10.14 -19.66 2.82
C GLU A 92 8.91 -20.50 3.12
N LEU A 93 8.30 -21.27 2.48
CA LEU A 93 7.16 -22.15 2.81
C LEU A 93 5.74 -21.60 2.51
N MET A 94 5.58 -20.45 1.92
CA MET A 94 4.27 -19.96 1.50
C MET A 94 4.04 -20.22 0.01
N THR A 95 2.82 -20.57 -0.35
CA THR A 95 2.38 -20.63 -1.74
C THR A 95 2.05 -19.23 -2.27
N CYS A 96 1.90 -19.08 -3.58
CA CYS A 96 1.42 -17.82 -4.17
C CYS A 96 0.04 -17.42 -3.61
N GLU A 97 -0.84 -18.39 -3.45
CA GLU A 97 -2.17 -18.23 -2.89
C GLU A 97 -2.12 -17.74 -1.43
N ASP A 98 -1.24 -18.33 -0.59
CA ASP A 98 -1.05 -17.89 0.79
C ASP A 98 -0.61 -16.42 0.86
N ILE A 99 0.29 -16.00 -0.02
CA ILE A 99 0.76 -14.62 -0.08
C ILE A 99 -0.38 -13.68 -0.47
N VAL A 100 -1.15 -14.01 -1.49
CA VAL A 100 -2.30 -13.19 -1.91
C VAL A 100 -3.36 -13.16 -0.81
N ALA A 101 -3.59 -14.29 -0.12
CA ALA A 101 -4.51 -14.40 1.00
C ALA A 101 -4.16 -13.47 2.17
N THR A 102 -2.87 -13.14 2.38
CA THR A 102 -2.48 -12.16 3.42
C THR A 102 -3.15 -10.80 3.24
N GLY A 103 -3.45 -10.41 2.00
CA GLY A 103 -4.19 -9.18 1.68
C GLY A 103 -5.63 -9.15 2.22
N ARG A 104 -6.16 -10.31 2.66
CA ARG A 104 -7.49 -10.40 3.24
C ARG A 104 -7.50 -10.28 4.77
N TYR A 105 -6.36 -10.42 5.46
CA TYR A 105 -6.29 -10.33 6.92
C TYR A 105 -6.92 -9.05 7.52
N PRO A 106 -6.82 -7.87 6.91
CA PRO A 106 -7.50 -6.68 7.44
C PRO A 106 -9.03 -6.81 7.48
N TYR A 107 -9.61 -7.76 6.78
CA TYR A 107 -11.07 -7.98 6.69
C TYR A 107 -11.55 -9.16 7.52
N THR A 108 -10.64 -9.98 8.04
CA THR A 108 -10.98 -11.14 8.88
C THR A 108 -11.24 -10.74 10.33
N GLY A 109 -11.82 -11.65 11.10
CA GLY A 109 -11.97 -11.53 12.56
C GLY A 109 -10.65 -11.72 13.32
N THR A 110 -10.74 -11.82 14.64
CA THR A 110 -9.58 -11.96 15.54
C THR A 110 -8.74 -13.21 15.27
N LEU A 111 -9.36 -14.27 14.77
CA LEU A 111 -8.67 -15.53 14.45
C LEU A 111 -8.00 -15.55 13.07
N GLY A 112 -8.15 -14.52 12.26
CA GLY A 112 -7.54 -14.45 10.93
C GLY A 112 -8.08 -15.47 9.93
N ILE A 113 -9.22 -16.12 10.21
CA ILE A 113 -9.82 -17.15 9.33
C ILE A 113 -10.50 -16.47 8.16
N LEU A 114 -10.18 -16.88 6.95
CA LEU A 114 -10.77 -16.40 5.72
C LEU A 114 -12.12 -17.11 5.48
N SER A 115 -13.13 -16.33 5.10
CA SER A 115 -14.43 -16.84 4.63
C SER A 115 -14.36 -17.29 3.17
N GLU A 116 -15.38 -18.00 2.69
CA GLU A 116 -15.51 -18.31 1.26
C GLU A 116 -15.44 -17.07 0.39
N GLY A 117 -16.13 -15.99 0.77
CA GLY A 117 -16.07 -14.72 0.03
C GLY A 117 -14.69 -14.03 0.06
N ASP A 118 -13.83 -14.35 1.04
CA ASP A 118 -12.43 -13.90 1.02
C ASP A 118 -11.61 -14.71 0.03
N TRP A 119 -11.81 -16.03 -0.02
CA TRP A 119 -11.14 -16.91 -0.99
C TRP A 119 -11.54 -16.59 -2.43
N GLU A 120 -12.81 -16.30 -2.70
CA GLU A 120 -13.25 -15.82 -4.02
C GLU A 120 -12.47 -14.56 -4.45
N LYS A 121 -12.23 -13.62 -3.52
CA LYS A 121 -11.46 -12.41 -3.82
C LYS A 121 -9.98 -12.70 -4.03
N VAL A 122 -9.41 -13.67 -3.31
CA VAL A 122 -8.04 -14.15 -3.52
C VAL A 122 -7.88 -14.71 -4.93
N HIS A 123 -8.75 -15.67 -5.32
CA HIS A 123 -8.69 -16.27 -6.63
C HIS A 123 -8.91 -15.27 -7.77
N LYS A 124 -9.88 -14.36 -7.60
CA LYS A 124 -10.10 -13.27 -8.56
C LYS A 124 -8.88 -12.37 -8.70
N ALA A 125 -8.19 -12.07 -7.61
CA ALA A 125 -6.97 -11.27 -7.64
C ALA A 125 -5.84 -12.00 -8.38
N MET A 126 -5.70 -13.31 -8.15
CA MET A 126 -4.73 -14.15 -8.86
C MET A 126 -5.03 -14.25 -10.35
N GLU A 127 -6.31 -14.39 -10.72
CA GLU A 127 -6.76 -14.39 -12.10
C GLU A 127 -6.38 -13.10 -12.83
N MET A 128 -6.61 -11.95 -12.20
CA MET A 128 -6.31 -10.63 -12.78
C MET A 128 -4.83 -10.44 -13.14
N VAL A 129 -3.92 -11.13 -12.46
CA VAL A 129 -2.48 -11.07 -12.72
C VAL A 129 -1.95 -12.33 -13.39
N HIS A 130 -2.85 -13.19 -13.91
CA HIS A 130 -2.52 -14.48 -14.55
C HIS A 130 -1.66 -15.39 -13.66
N ALA A 131 -1.92 -15.39 -12.35
CA ALA A 131 -1.16 -16.14 -11.36
C ALA A 131 -1.83 -17.45 -10.91
N LEU A 132 -2.98 -17.84 -11.47
CA LEU A 132 -3.69 -19.07 -11.09
C LEU A 132 -2.88 -20.34 -11.38
N ASP A 133 -2.07 -20.32 -12.45
CA ASP A 133 -1.24 -21.46 -12.84
C ASP A 133 0.04 -21.61 -11.99
N PHE A 134 0.35 -20.62 -11.17
CA PHE A 134 1.53 -20.59 -10.29
C PHE A 134 1.28 -21.20 -8.92
N ASN A 135 0.52 -22.29 -8.85
CA ASN A 135 0.23 -23.01 -7.61
C ASN A 135 1.45 -23.75 -7.05
N ALA A 136 2.61 -23.63 -7.68
CA ALA A 136 3.87 -24.21 -7.24
C ALA A 136 4.77 -23.14 -6.64
N LYS A 137 5.39 -23.47 -5.51
CA LYS A 137 6.48 -22.79 -4.79
C LYS A 137 7.38 -21.94 -5.71
N LEU A 138 6.94 -20.75 -6.08
CA LEU A 138 7.76 -19.84 -6.86
C LEU A 138 8.14 -18.61 -6.03
N PRO A 139 9.44 -18.28 -5.98
CA PRO A 139 9.93 -17.08 -5.33
C PRO A 139 9.75 -15.87 -6.25
N LEU A 140 8.55 -15.58 -6.73
CA LEU A 140 8.33 -14.36 -7.50
C LEU A 140 7.15 -13.59 -6.93
N LEU A 141 7.48 -12.45 -6.43
CA LEU A 141 6.61 -11.62 -5.65
C LEU A 141 5.99 -10.51 -6.46
N ILE A 142 4.69 -10.51 -6.51
CA ILE A 142 3.90 -9.30 -6.69
C ILE A 142 2.87 -9.29 -5.57
N ILE A 143 3.10 -8.52 -4.50
CA ILE A 143 2.04 -8.24 -3.53
C ILE A 143 1.20 -7.14 -4.14
N ILE A 144 0.07 -7.50 -4.70
CA ILE A 144 -0.97 -6.56 -5.08
C ILE A 144 -2.03 -6.61 -3.98
N GLN A 145 -1.99 -5.64 -3.09
CA GLN A 145 -3.06 -5.43 -2.15
C GLN A 145 -4.17 -4.67 -2.89
N ILE A 146 -5.20 -5.38 -3.33
CA ILE A 146 -6.31 -4.80 -4.07
C ILE A 146 -7.30 -4.21 -3.08
N ASN A 147 -7.35 -2.89 -3.01
CA ASN A 147 -8.48 -2.20 -2.41
C ASN A 147 -9.61 -2.17 -3.46
N PRO A 148 -10.85 -2.60 -3.15
CA PRO A 148 -11.92 -2.78 -4.14
C PRO A 148 -12.48 -1.49 -4.76
N VAL A 149 -11.88 -0.34 -4.49
CA VAL A 149 -12.32 0.95 -5.03
C VAL A 149 -11.26 1.49 -6.00
N SER A 150 -11.51 1.30 -7.28
CA SER A 150 -10.82 1.92 -8.41
C SER A 150 -9.66 1.14 -9.03
N TYR A 151 -9.98 0.06 -9.74
CA TYR A 151 -9.14 -0.37 -10.84
C TYR A 151 -9.75 0.09 -12.17
N THR A 152 -9.34 1.28 -12.62
CA THR A 152 -9.41 1.64 -14.02
C THR A 152 -8.00 2.03 -14.47
N HIS A 153 -7.43 1.17 -15.33
CA HIS A 153 -6.28 1.43 -16.19
C HIS A 153 -4.88 1.55 -15.55
N LEU A 154 -4.24 0.42 -15.26
CA LEU A 154 -2.82 0.27 -15.50
C LEU A 154 -2.63 -0.73 -16.65
N ARG A 155 -2.71 -0.23 -17.89
CA ARG A 155 -2.12 -0.92 -19.03
C ARG A 155 -0.61 -0.71 -18.93
N ALA A 156 0.14 -1.78 -18.71
CA ALA A 156 1.55 -1.78 -19.01
C ALA A 156 1.71 -1.53 -20.51
N HIS A 157 2.31 -0.41 -20.89
CA HIS A 157 2.84 -0.23 -22.23
C HIS A 157 4.08 -1.11 -22.33
N GLU A 158 3.95 -2.27 -22.95
CA GLU A 158 5.08 -2.96 -23.55
C GLU A 158 5.56 -2.07 -24.70
N THR A 159 6.79 -1.60 -24.62
CA THR A 159 7.50 -1.01 -25.75
C THR A 159 7.91 -2.14 -26.68
N PRO A 160 7.50 -2.15 -27.95
CA PRO A 160 8.05 -3.10 -28.92
C PRO A 160 9.53 -2.74 -29.19
N GLU A 161 10.38 -3.74 -29.14
CA GLU A 161 11.74 -3.67 -29.65
C GLU A 161 11.76 -3.45 -31.17
#